data_0565cb635091d90c2dc723d4fdf16d27
#
_entry.id   0565cb635091d90c2dc723d4fdf16d27
#
_cell.length_a   1.000
_cell.length_b   1.000
_cell.length_c   1.000
_cell.angle_alpha   90.00
_cell.angle_beta   90.00
_cell.angle_gamma   90.00
#
_symmetry.space_group_name_H-M   'P 1'
#
loop_
_entity.id
_entity.type
_entity.pdbx_description
1 polymer ?
#
loop_
_entity_poly.entity_id
_entity_poly.type
_entity_poly.pdbx_seq_one_letter_code
_entity_poly.pdbx_strand_id
1 'polypeptide(L)'
;MSEVLSKYDYIIVGGGSAGAVLATRLSENPALDVLLLEAGSKDTNPLIHIPFGLSLLSRFEGIGWGYHTAPQKEMYDRELFWPRGKTLGGSSSVNAMCYIRGQKEDYDRWANEEGAEGWSFDDVLPYFKRSENFEEGADEYHGTGGPLNVSKLRHTSVLSDAFVNSASIAGYQQLDDFNRDDREGLGYYHVTQANGQRCSTAKGYLTQAKHRNNLTVLTRVAAEKVLLKEGRAIGVQVREKGVVNRYFAKSEVILCGGAINSPQLLMLSGIGPRAELEEKGIFVQQDLPGVGQNLQDHLDAIVQYTCKAREGYAVALGALPSYVKATADYAFRRKGIFSSNIAEAGGFVSSSLATQGPDIQFHFLPAILNDHGRQLAFGYGYGLHVCCLYPKSRGTISLQSNHPADQALIDPNYLTAEEDQQVMIEGVRIARKLLSAPDFDKFQGSELYPGVEAQTDEEILEFLRERAETIYHPIGTCKMGSNDDEMAVVDTQLRVRGIAGLRVVDASVMPSLIGGNTNAPTVMIAERAAEFIKATHEGQPVSLAKAESA
;
A
#
# COMPACT_ATOMS: atom_id res chain seq x y z
N MET A 1 -21.96 14.65 36.18
CA MET A 1 -20.87 15.48 35.63
C MET A 1 -21.12 15.56 34.13
N SER A 2 -21.34 16.76 33.59
CA SER A 2 -21.47 16.95 32.15
C SER A 2 -20.13 16.56 31.51
N GLU A 3 -20.15 15.48 30.72
CA GLU A 3 -19.00 15.17 29.83
C GLU A 3 -18.72 16.42 29.03
N VAL A 4 -17.52 16.96 29.17
CA VAL A 4 -17.00 17.99 28.26
C VAL A 4 -16.75 17.27 26.93
N LEU A 5 -17.74 17.31 26.05
CA LEU A 5 -17.67 16.69 24.74
C LEU A 5 -16.61 17.44 23.91
N SER A 6 -15.44 16.85 23.75
CA SER A 6 -14.38 17.42 22.90
C SER A 6 -14.88 17.48 21.46
N LYS A 7 -15.02 18.69 20.92
CA LYS A 7 -15.47 18.95 19.55
C LYS A 7 -14.30 19.43 18.71
N TYR A 8 -14.09 18.76 17.59
CA TYR A 8 -13.11 19.09 16.57
C TYR A 8 -13.82 19.53 15.30
N ASP A 9 -13.17 20.26 14.44
CA ASP A 9 -13.75 20.56 13.12
C ASP A 9 -13.70 19.30 12.25
N TYR A 10 -12.56 18.60 12.26
CA TYR A 10 -12.37 17.36 11.53
C TYR A 10 -11.86 16.23 12.43
N ILE A 11 -12.43 15.03 12.25
CA ILE A 11 -11.95 13.80 12.89
C ILE A 11 -11.45 12.87 11.78
N ILE A 12 -10.17 12.52 11.80
CA ILE A 12 -9.51 11.61 10.87
C ILE A 12 -9.31 10.27 11.59
N VAL A 13 -9.86 9.19 11.04
CA VAL A 13 -9.80 7.84 11.59
C VAL A 13 -8.78 7.00 10.82
N GLY A 14 -7.65 6.72 11.44
CA GLY A 14 -6.50 6.01 10.88
C GLY A 14 -5.34 6.94 10.59
N GLY A 15 -4.23 6.77 11.32
CA GLY A 15 -2.98 7.53 11.17
C GLY A 15 -2.01 6.92 10.15
N GLY A 16 -2.54 6.25 9.12
CA GLY A 16 -1.78 5.61 8.04
C GLY A 16 -1.31 6.59 6.95
N SER A 17 -1.05 6.06 5.75
CA SER A 17 -0.53 6.83 4.61
C SER A 17 -1.38 8.05 4.30
N ALA A 18 -2.69 7.91 4.19
CA ALA A 18 -3.60 9.02 3.87
C ALA A 18 -3.88 9.92 5.08
N GLY A 19 -4.18 9.32 6.25
CA GLY A 19 -4.57 10.12 7.43
C GLY A 19 -3.46 11.03 7.93
N ALA A 20 -2.20 10.63 7.82
CA ALA A 20 -1.05 11.47 8.17
C ALA A 20 -0.94 12.70 7.23
N VAL A 21 -1.23 12.52 5.94
CA VAL A 21 -1.29 13.62 4.96
C VAL A 21 -2.41 14.58 5.32
N LEU A 22 -3.64 14.07 5.47
CA LEU A 22 -4.81 14.91 5.78
C LEU A 22 -4.63 15.67 7.10
N ALA A 23 -4.18 15.01 8.16
CA ALA A 23 -3.93 15.67 9.44
C ALA A 23 -2.92 16.83 9.30
N THR A 24 -1.88 16.63 8.50
CA THR A 24 -0.89 17.65 8.24
C THR A 24 -1.48 18.79 7.42
N ARG A 25 -2.17 18.50 6.31
CA ARG A 25 -2.70 19.50 5.40
C ARG A 25 -3.86 20.31 5.99
N LEU A 26 -4.77 19.68 6.72
CA LEU A 26 -5.90 20.40 7.32
C LEU A 26 -5.46 21.28 8.50
N SER A 27 -4.50 20.83 9.29
CA SER A 27 -3.96 21.63 10.41
C SER A 27 -3.06 22.80 9.97
N GLU A 28 -2.80 22.99 8.66
CA GLU A 28 -2.15 24.20 8.14
C GLU A 28 -2.99 25.47 8.41
N ASN A 29 -4.32 25.33 8.43
CA ASN A 29 -5.19 26.41 8.85
C ASN A 29 -5.34 26.39 10.39
N PRO A 30 -4.78 27.39 11.12
CA PRO A 30 -4.80 27.40 12.58
C PRO A 30 -6.19 27.58 13.19
N ALA A 31 -7.20 27.96 12.39
CA ALA A 31 -8.59 28.07 12.82
C ALA A 31 -9.35 26.75 12.87
N LEU A 32 -8.76 25.64 12.33
CA LEU A 32 -9.37 24.32 12.28
C LEU A 32 -8.78 23.40 13.35
N ASP A 33 -9.61 22.92 14.25
CA ASP A 33 -9.22 21.89 15.22
C ASP A 33 -9.31 20.51 14.57
N VAL A 34 -8.19 19.80 14.46
CA VAL A 34 -8.07 18.49 13.79
C VAL A 34 -7.71 17.42 14.80
N LEU A 35 -8.49 16.34 14.83
CA LEU A 35 -8.19 15.12 15.60
C LEU A 35 -7.79 13.99 14.66
N LEU A 36 -6.61 13.41 14.89
CA LEU A 36 -6.16 12.17 14.27
C LEU A 36 -6.20 11.03 15.27
N LEU A 37 -6.92 9.96 14.93
CA LEU A 37 -7.05 8.74 15.71
C LEU A 37 -6.26 7.60 15.07
N GLU A 38 -5.39 6.94 15.82
CA GLU A 38 -4.63 5.76 15.39
C GLU A 38 -4.82 4.61 16.37
N ALA A 39 -5.23 3.44 15.84
CA ALA A 39 -5.45 2.23 16.64
C ALA A 39 -4.14 1.66 17.21
N GLY A 40 -3.05 1.81 16.46
CA GLY A 40 -1.73 1.34 16.83
C GLY A 40 -0.96 2.30 17.73
N SER A 41 0.30 1.94 17.96
CA SER A 41 1.24 2.75 18.75
C SER A 41 1.87 3.87 17.94
N LYS A 42 2.65 4.71 18.60
CA LYS A 42 3.63 5.59 17.93
C LYS A 42 4.68 4.73 17.22
N ASP A 43 5.24 5.24 16.14
CA ASP A 43 6.28 4.61 15.32
C ASP A 43 7.68 4.68 15.96
N THR A 44 7.77 4.41 17.25
CA THR A 44 9.02 4.55 18.02
C THR A 44 9.96 3.34 17.94
N ASN A 45 9.52 2.22 17.36
CA ASN A 45 10.37 1.05 17.20
C ASN A 45 11.51 1.36 16.19
N PRO A 46 12.81 1.21 16.59
CA PRO A 46 13.94 1.52 15.70
C PRO A 46 13.93 0.76 14.37
N LEU A 47 13.40 -0.45 14.34
CA LEU A 47 13.32 -1.27 13.13
C LEU A 47 12.41 -0.65 12.05
N ILE A 48 11.45 0.19 12.44
CA ILE A 48 10.64 0.95 11.48
C ILE A 48 11.53 1.91 10.69
N HIS A 49 12.47 2.55 11.37
CA HIS A 49 13.30 3.62 10.78
C HIS A 49 14.54 3.11 10.05
N ILE A 50 15.02 1.92 10.39
CA ILE A 50 16.12 1.25 9.70
C ILE A 50 15.54 0.53 8.48
N PRO A 51 15.92 0.87 7.23
CA PRO A 51 15.33 0.27 6.03
C PRO A 51 15.39 -1.27 6.04
N PHE A 52 16.54 -1.84 6.34
CA PHE A 52 16.72 -3.30 6.46
C PHE A 52 15.90 -3.94 7.59
N GLY A 53 15.42 -3.15 8.54
CA GLY A 53 14.53 -3.61 9.61
C GLY A 53 13.25 -4.27 9.13
N LEU A 54 12.83 -3.97 7.87
CA LEU A 54 11.72 -4.63 7.19
C LEU A 54 11.79 -6.16 7.30
N SER A 55 12.97 -6.76 7.16
CA SER A 55 13.19 -8.21 7.24
C SER A 55 12.78 -8.84 8.58
N LEU A 56 12.60 -8.03 9.60
CA LEU A 56 12.24 -8.47 10.94
C LEU A 56 10.86 -7.99 11.39
N LEU A 57 10.31 -6.94 10.78
CA LEU A 57 9.07 -6.30 11.26
C LEU A 57 7.88 -7.25 11.28
N SER A 58 7.77 -8.17 10.33
CA SER A 58 6.70 -9.18 10.26
C SER A 58 6.66 -10.14 11.46
N ARG A 59 7.76 -10.22 12.24
CA ARG A 59 7.89 -11.09 13.42
C ARG A 59 7.53 -10.40 14.75
N PHE A 60 7.32 -9.08 14.72
CA PHE A 60 6.98 -8.33 15.95
C PHE A 60 5.48 -8.16 16.07
N GLU A 61 4.91 -8.80 17.09
CA GLU A 61 3.52 -8.57 17.48
C GLU A 61 3.30 -7.10 17.87
N GLY A 62 2.13 -6.57 17.54
CA GLY A 62 1.71 -5.22 17.94
C GLY A 62 2.15 -4.07 17.00
N ILE A 63 2.94 -4.34 15.95
CA ILE A 63 3.22 -3.38 14.87
C ILE A 63 2.27 -3.60 13.67
N GLY A 64 1.78 -4.83 13.52
CA GLY A 64 0.83 -5.23 12.49
C GLY A 64 -0.54 -5.57 13.05
N TRP A 65 -1.53 -5.63 12.14
CA TRP A 65 -2.89 -6.07 12.46
C TRP A 65 -3.01 -7.59 12.61
N GLY A 66 -2.10 -8.36 12.00
CA GLY A 66 -2.12 -9.83 12.04
C GLY A 66 -3.26 -10.44 11.22
N TYR A 67 -3.66 -9.82 10.13
CA TYR A 67 -4.73 -10.33 9.28
C TYR A 67 -4.33 -11.60 8.53
N HIS A 68 -5.34 -12.44 8.28
CA HIS A 68 -5.29 -13.57 7.36
C HIS A 68 -6.50 -13.51 6.44
N THR A 69 -6.36 -14.07 5.25
CA THR A 69 -7.50 -14.21 4.33
C THR A 69 -8.44 -15.32 4.81
N ALA A 70 -9.65 -15.32 4.31
CA ALA A 70 -10.47 -16.52 4.26
C ALA A 70 -9.75 -17.62 3.44
N PRO A 71 -10.11 -18.90 3.61
CA PRO A 71 -9.57 -19.99 2.79
C PRO A 71 -9.74 -19.71 1.30
N GLN A 72 -8.65 -19.74 0.52
CA GLN A 72 -8.63 -19.46 -0.91
C GLN A 72 -8.82 -20.75 -1.71
N LYS A 73 -9.97 -20.93 -2.33
CA LYS A 73 -10.39 -22.19 -2.99
C LYS A 73 -9.42 -22.63 -4.08
N GLU A 74 -9.00 -21.70 -4.95
CA GLU A 74 -8.06 -22.00 -6.03
C GLU A 74 -6.61 -22.18 -5.53
N MET A 75 -6.37 -22.06 -4.23
CA MET A 75 -5.07 -22.17 -3.59
C MET A 75 -5.11 -23.21 -2.46
N TYR A 76 -5.84 -24.32 -2.62
CA TYR A 76 -5.94 -25.44 -1.66
C TYR A 76 -6.47 -25.02 -0.28
N ASP A 77 -7.44 -24.12 -0.24
CA ASP A 77 -8.00 -23.56 0.99
C ASP A 77 -6.95 -22.94 1.93
N ARG A 78 -5.83 -22.44 1.39
CA ARG A 78 -4.82 -21.74 2.18
C ARG A 78 -5.38 -20.43 2.72
N GLU A 79 -5.07 -20.16 3.98
CA GLU A 79 -5.26 -18.87 4.62
C GLU A 79 -3.94 -18.09 4.55
N LEU A 80 -3.92 -16.98 3.80
CA LEU A 80 -2.70 -16.22 3.56
C LEU A 80 -2.54 -15.11 4.62
N PHE A 81 -1.34 -14.96 5.15
CA PHE A 81 -1.03 -13.82 6.02
C PHE A 81 -1.05 -12.51 5.22
N TRP A 82 -1.79 -11.52 5.73
CA TRP A 82 -1.94 -10.20 5.10
C TRP A 82 -1.37 -9.10 5.99
N PRO A 83 -0.08 -8.78 5.91
CA PRO A 83 0.55 -7.78 6.76
C PRO A 83 0.02 -6.37 6.46
N ARG A 84 -0.50 -5.70 7.50
CA ARG A 84 -0.89 -4.30 7.51
C ARG A 84 -0.33 -3.62 8.75
N GLY A 85 0.21 -2.40 8.60
CA GLY A 85 0.77 -1.65 9.73
C GLY A 85 -0.30 -1.18 10.70
N LYS A 86 -0.06 -1.38 12.01
CA LYS A 86 -0.86 -0.89 13.13
C LYS A 86 0.00 0.03 14.01
N THR A 87 0.34 1.17 13.47
CA THR A 87 1.23 2.17 14.08
C THR A 87 1.08 3.49 13.32
N LEU A 88 1.53 4.62 13.87
CA LEU A 88 1.59 5.87 13.10
C LEU A 88 2.35 5.67 11.78
N GLY A 89 1.80 6.22 10.70
CA GLY A 89 2.23 5.98 9.33
C GLY A 89 1.61 4.72 8.70
N GLY A 90 0.93 3.87 9.50
CA GLY A 90 0.27 2.66 9.00
C GLY A 90 1.23 1.78 8.20
N SER A 91 0.77 1.30 7.03
CA SER A 91 1.59 0.45 6.16
C SER A 91 2.81 1.17 5.57
N SER A 92 2.85 2.52 5.49
CA SER A 92 4.06 3.24 5.08
C SER A 92 5.22 3.10 6.08
N SER A 93 4.91 2.76 7.34
CA SER A 93 5.91 2.48 8.39
C SER A 93 6.49 1.07 8.32
N VAL A 94 5.90 0.16 7.53
CA VAL A 94 6.32 -1.26 7.48
C VAL A 94 6.54 -1.80 6.06
N ASN A 95 6.28 -1.02 5.01
CA ASN A 95 6.44 -1.42 3.60
C ASN A 95 7.90 -1.50 3.15
N ALA A 96 8.12 -1.98 1.92
CA ALA A 96 9.45 -2.06 1.29
C ALA A 96 9.96 -0.72 0.73
N MET A 97 9.26 0.39 0.95
CA MET A 97 9.66 1.75 0.55
C MET A 97 9.79 1.99 -0.96
N CYS A 98 9.49 1.04 -1.85
CA CYS A 98 9.52 1.26 -3.29
C CYS A 98 8.54 2.39 -3.66
N TYR A 99 9.04 3.38 -4.40
CA TYR A 99 8.23 4.53 -4.82
C TYR A 99 7.81 4.34 -6.28
N ILE A 100 6.55 4.01 -6.47
CA ILE A 100 5.92 3.79 -7.77
C ILE A 100 4.59 4.52 -7.80
N ARG A 101 4.30 5.22 -8.90
CA ARG A 101 3.07 6.00 -9.09
C ARG A 101 1.98 5.27 -9.84
N GLY A 102 2.29 4.20 -10.56
CA GLY A 102 1.41 3.62 -11.57
C GLY A 102 1.69 4.19 -12.96
N GLN A 103 0.93 3.78 -13.94
CA GLN A 103 1.01 4.25 -15.32
C GLN A 103 0.03 5.39 -15.56
N LYS A 104 0.28 6.20 -16.59
CA LYS A 104 -0.66 7.24 -17.03
C LYS A 104 -2.02 6.64 -17.36
N GLU A 105 -2.02 5.51 -18.05
CA GLU A 105 -3.21 4.78 -18.49
C GLU A 105 -4.09 4.32 -17.31
N ASP A 106 -3.52 4.08 -16.13
CA ASP A 106 -4.28 3.70 -14.93
C ASP A 106 -5.25 4.80 -14.51
N TYR A 107 -4.77 6.04 -14.45
CA TYR A 107 -5.55 7.21 -14.04
C TYR A 107 -6.50 7.66 -15.13
N ASP A 108 -6.05 7.61 -16.39
CA ASP A 108 -6.89 7.93 -17.54
C ASP A 108 -8.07 6.94 -17.65
N ARG A 109 -7.85 5.66 -17.36
CA ARG A 109 -8.92 4.64 -17.24
C ARG A 109 -9.88 4.99 -16.10
N TRP A 110 -9.39 5.35 -14.90
CA TRP A 110 -10.27 5.77 -13.80
C TRP A 110 -11.20 6.90 -14.23
N ALA A 111 -10.64 7.94 -14.89
CA ALA A 111 -11.40 9.12 -15.28
C ALA A 111 -12.37 8.85 -16.42
N ASN A 112 -11.96 8.12 -17.46
CA ASN A 112 -12.67 8.01 -18.71
C ASN A 112 -13.59 6.79 -18.80
N GLU A 113 -13.26 5.70 -18.08
CA GLU A 113 -13.96 4.42 -18.21
C GLU A 113 -14.65 4.00 -16.90
N GLU A 114 -14.12 4.39 -15.74
CA GLU A 114 -14.58 3.90 -14.43
C GLU A 114 -15.35 4.96 -13.62
N GLY A 115 -15.74 6.08 -14.27
CA GLY A 115 -16.60 7.10 -13.70
C GLY A 115 -15.95 7.99 -12.62
N ALA A 116 -14.62 8.00 -12.55
CA ALA A 116 -13.86 8.87 -11.65
C ALA A 116 -13.43 10.16 -12.37
N GLU A 117 -14.38 10.93 -12.89
CA GLU A 117 -14.11 12.20 -13.56
C GLU A 117 -13.24 13.12 -12.70
N GLY A 118 -12.22 13.71 -13.34
CA GLY A 118 -11.24 14.58 -12.68
C GLY A 118 -10.09 13.80 -12.03
N TRP A 119 -9.95 12.49 -12.23
CA TRP A 119 -8.84 11.67 -11.71
C TRP A 119 -7.93 11.14 -12.82
N SER A 120 -7.86 11.82 -13.99
CA SER A 120 -6.89 11.49 -15.04
C SER A 120 -5.45 11.73 -14.56
N PHE A 121 -4.47 11.22 -15.30
CA PHE A 121 -3.06 11.42 -14.95
C PHE A 121 -2.68 12.90 -14.85
N ASP A 122 -3.14 13.71 -15.79
CA ASP A 122 -2.90 15.16 -15.77
C ASP A 122 -3.51 15.83 -14.54
N ASP A 123 -4.67 15.34 -14.07
CA ASP A 123 -5.32 15.87 -12.87
C ASP A 123 -4.56 15.49 -11.58
N VAL A 124 -3.93 14.32 -11.53
CA VAL A 124 -3.30 13.80 -10.30
C VAL A 124 -1.80 14.06 -10.21
N LEU A 125 -1.11 14.28 -11.33
CA LEU A 125 0.34 14.53 -11.36
C LEU A 125 0.77 15.71 -10.46
N PRO A 126 0.05 16.84 -10.39
CA PRO A 126 0.41 17.95 -9.48
C PRO A 126 0.45 17.54 -8.02
N TYR A 127 -0.41 16.58 -7.60
CA TYR A 127 -0.46 16.09 -6.21
C TYR A 127 0.67 15.11 -5.91
N PHE A 128 1.10 14.30 -6.87
CA PHE A 128 2.33 13.52 -6.76
C PHE A 128 3.53 14.44 -6.55
N LYS A 129 3.69 15.45 -7.40
CA LYS A 129 4.78 16.43 -7.31
C LYS A 129 4.75 17.21 -5.99
N ARG A 130 3.56 17.61 -5.51
CA ARG A 130 3.40 18.31 -4.23
C ARG A 130 3.77 17.47 -3.01
N SER A 131 3.54 16.18 -3.07
CA SER A 131 3.87 15.25 -1.98
C SER A 131 5.36 14.95 -1.88
N GLU A 132 6.09 15.06 -2.97
CA GLU A 132 7.42 14.52 -3.18
C GLU A 132 8.53 15.54 -2.93
N ASN A 133 9.61 15.07 -2.32
CA ASN A 133 10.92 15.71 -2.37
C ASN A 133 11.90 14.76 -3.06
N PHE A 134 11.98 14.86 -4.39
CA PHE A 134 12.86 14.03 -5.20
C PHE A 134 14.30 14.53 -5.10
N GLU A 135 15.23 13.69 -4.62
CA GLU A 135 16.62 14.11 -4.36
C GLU A 135 17.40 14.44 -5.63
N GLU A 136 16.95 13.98 -6.81
CA GLU A 136 17.61 14.26 -8.10
C GLU A 136 17.13 15.56 -8.76
N GLY A 137 16.18 16.25 -8.15
CA GLY A 137 15.68 17.54 -8.63
C GLY A 137 14.28 17.47 -9.24
N ALA A 138 13.67 18.63 -9.43
CA ALA A 138 12.35 18.74 -10.05
C ALA A 138 12.46 18.71 -11.58
N ASP A 139 11.46 18.08 -12.22
CA ASP A 139 11.27 18.10 -13.66
C ASP A 139 9.76 18.03 -14.01
N GLU A 140 9.41 17.63 -15.25
CA GLU A 140 8.02 17.51 -15.65
C GLU A 140 7.25 16.45 -14.86
N TYR A 141 7.91 15.36 -14.42
CA TYR A 141 7.31 14.27 -13.63
C TYR A 141 7.50 14.48 -12.14
N HIS A 142 8.62 15.02 -11.68
CA HIS A 142 9.04 15.05 -10.30
C HIS A 142 8.93 16.41 -9.64
N GLY A 143 8.65 16.39 -8.32
CA GLY A 143 8.61 17.56 -7.45
C GLY A 143 9.72 17.58 -6.42
N THR A 144 10.00 18.76 -5.89
CA THR A 144 10.93 18.95 -4.77
C THR A 144 10.25 19.72 -3.64
N GLY A 145 10.79 19.60 -2.42
CA GLY A 145 10.27 20.33 -1.27
C GLY A 145 9.02 19.74 -0.61
N GLY A 146 8.44 18.67 -1.16
CA GLY A 146 7.34 17.96 -0.54
C GLY A 146 7.75 17.17 0.71
N PRO A 147 6.78 16.71 1.51
CA PRO A 147 7.08 16.01 2.77
C PRO A 147 7.67 14.61 2.60
N LEU A 148 7.35 13.91 1.52
CA LEU A 148 7.78 12.54 1.26
C LEU A 148 9.10 12.54 0.50
N ASN A 149 10.20 12.24 1.19
CA ASN A 149 11.51 12.18 0.54
C ASN A 149 11.63 10.93 -0.32
N VAL A 150 12.04 11.09 -1.56
CA VAL A 150 12.28 10.04 -2.55
C VAL A 150 13.72 10.13 -3.03
N SER A 151 14.45 9.03 -2.92
CA SER A 151 15.88 8.98 -3.20
C SER A 151 16.28 7.71 -3.94
N LYS A 152 17.47 7.72 -4.56
CA LYS A 152 18.15 6.50 -4.94
C LYS A 152 18.57 5.69 -3.70
N LEU A 153 18.78 4.40 -3.89
CA LEU A 153 19.34 3.51 -2.88
C LEU A 153 20.74 3.95 -2.46
N ARG A 154 21.03 3.85 -1.15
CA ARG A 154 22.37 4.13 -0.62
C ARG A 154 23.29 2.91 -0.58
N HIS A 155 22.75 1.76 -0.91
CA HIS A 155 23.44 0.48 -1.00
C HIS A 155 22.67 -0.45 -1.93
N THR A 156 23.38 -1.14 -2.80
CA THR A 156 22.89 -2.22 -3.66
C THR A 156 23.76 -3.45 -3.53
N SER A 157 23.17 -4.62 -3.72
CA SER A 157 23.89 -5.89 -3.78
C SER A 157 24.43 -6.14 -5.19
N VAL A 158 25.58 -6.80 -5.29
CA VAL A 158 26.12 -7.28 -6.59
C VAL A 158 25.16 -8.25 -7.31
N LEU A 159 24.24 -8.87 -6.59
CA LEU A 159 23.18 -9.69 -7.17
C LEU A 159 22.11 -8.81 -7.84
N SER A 160 21.81 -7.65 -7.25
CA SER A 160 20.90 -6.66 -7.86
C SER A 160 21.52 -6.05 -9.12
N ASP A 161 22.85 -5.83 -9.12
CA ASP A 161 23.58 -5.38 -10.30
C ASP A 161 23.49 -6.44 -11.43
N ALA A 162 23.66 -7.73 -11.11
CA ALA A 162 23.51 -8.82 -12.06
C ALA A 162 22.10 -8.88 -12.66
N PHE A 163 21.07 -8.68 -11.81
CA PHE A 163 19.68 -8.65 -12.29
C PHE A 163 19.42 -7.48 -13.25
N VAL A 164 19.85 -6.27 -12.91
CA VAL A 164 19.65 -5.11 -13.80
C VAL A 164 20.41 -5.28 -15.11
N ASN A 165 21.62 -5.86 -15.07
CA ASN A 165 22.42 -6.11 -16.29
C ASN A 165 21.79 -7.20 -17.18
N SER A 166 21.06 -8.15 -16.63
CA SER A 166 20.36 -9.19 -17.42
C SER A 166 19.28 -8.65 -18.36
N ALA A 167 18.85 -7.40 -18.18
CA ALA A 167 17.82 -6.76 -19.00
C ALA A 167 18.13 -6.83 -20.49
N SER A 168 19.34 -6.41 -20.90
CA SER A 168 19.72 -6.34 -22.32
C SER A 168 19.74 -7.72 -22.99
N ILE A 169 20.17 -8.76 -22.26
CA ILE A 169 20.20 -10.14 -22.75
C ILE A 169 18.77 -10.69 -22.92
N ALA A 170 17.88 -10.33 -22.04
CA ALA A 170 16.48 -10.73 -22.12
C ALA A 170 15.65 -9.91 -23.13
N GLY A 171 16.22 -8.84 -23.68
CA GLY A 171 15.57 -7.97 -24.67
C GLY A 171 14.81 -6.79 -24.06
N TYR A 172 15.07 -6.47 -22.79
CA TYR A 172 14.48 -5.32 -22.09
C TYR A 172 15.45 -4.15 -21.98
N GLN A 173 14.91 -2.95 -21.78
CA GLN A 173 15.70 -1.76 -21.49
C GLN A 173 16.16 -1.77 -20.02
N GLN A 174 17.28 -1.08 -19.74
CA GLN A 174 17.62 -0.67 -18.39
C GLN A 174 17.05 0.72 -18.16
N LEU A 175 16.29 0.88 -17.08
CA LEU A 175 15.62 2.13 -16.73
C LEU A 175 16.19 2.70 -15.44
N ASP A 176 16.43 4.01 -15.45
CA ASP A 176 16.86 4.75 -14.26
C ASP A 176 15.68 5.15 -13.37
N ASP A 177 14.48 5.23 -13.95
CA ASP A 177 13.28 5.70 -13.26
C ASP A 177 11.99 5.09 -13.86
N PHE A 178 11.18 4.48 -13.03
CA PHE A 178 9.91 3.85 -13.41
C PHE A 178 8.69 4.80 -13.34
N ASN A 179 8.87 6.06 -12.96
CA ASN A 179 7.79 7.03 -12.78
C ASN A 179 7.71 8.04 -13.92
N ARG A 180 8.18 7.65 -15.11
CA ARG A 180 8.13 8.38 -16.37
C ARG A 180 7.24 7.66 -17.38
N ASP A 181 7.15 8.17 -18.60
CA ASP A 181 6.30 7.59 -19.66
C ASP A 181 6.74 6.18 -20.05
N ASP A 182 8.05 5.96 -20.26
CA ASP A 182 8.58 4.63 -20.58
C ASP A 182 8.92 3.88 -19.31
N ARG A 183 8.22 2.78 -19.09
CA ARG A 183 8.39 1.97 -17.88
C ARG A 183 8.69 0.50 -18.16
N GLU A 184 8.62 0.03 -19.43
CA GLU A 184 8.92 -1.35 -19.74
C GLU A 184 10.43 -1.59 -19.73
N GLY A 185 10.89 -2.29 -18.70
CA GLY A 185 12.30 -2.54 -18.50
C GLY A 185 12.65 -2.92 -17.07
N LEU A 186 13.95 -3.05 -16.80
CA LEU A 186 14.51 -3.40 -15.50
C LEU A 186 15.38 -2.27 -14.96
N GLY A 187 15.41 -2.10 -13.63
CA GLY A 187 16.20 -1.04 -13.01
C GLY A 187 16.17 -1.11 -11.49
N TYR A 188 16.73 -0.09 -10.86
CA TYR A 188 16.67 0.09 -9.42
C TYR A 188 15.45 0.91 -9.03
N TYR A 189 14.80 0.54 -7.95
CA TYR A 189 13.70 1.35 -7.41
C TYR A 189 14.21 2.62 -6.75
N HIS A 190 13.54 3.74 -7.01
CA HIS A 190 13.57 4.86 -6.08
C HIS A 190 12.81 4.48 -4.82
N VAL A 191 13.27 4.99 -3.67
CA VAL A 191 12.75 4.59 -2.36
C VAL A 191 12.32 5.79 -1.51
N THR A 192 11.28 5.60 -0.70
CA THR A 192 10.86 6.59 0.29
C THR A 192 11.80 6.58 1.49
N GLN A 193 13.01 7.12 1.29
CA GLN A 193 14.06 7.23 2.30
C GLN A 193 14.62 8.64 2.36
N ALA A 194 14.98 9.09 3.57
CA ALA A 194 15.71 10.32 3.83
C ALA A 194 16.95 10.01 4.65
N ASN A 195 18.13 10.39 4.18
CA ASN A 195 19.39 10.17 4.89
C ASN A 195 19.60 8.71 5.33
N GLY A 196 19.24 7.72 4.50
CA GLY A 196 19.36 6.28 4.78
C GLY A 196 18.41 5.78 5.87
N GLN A 197 17.34 6.48 6.14
CA GLN A 197 16.24 6.07 7.01
C GLN A 197 14.94 6.06 6.23
N ARG A 198 14.00 5.18 6.61
CA ARG A 198 12.62 5.20 6.10
C ARG A 198 12.01 6.59 6.27
N CYS A 199 11.39 7.11 5.21
CA CYS A 199 10.53 8.27 5.23
C CYS A 199 9.07 7.80 5.10
N SER A 200 8.48 7.29 6.20
CA SER A 200 7.05 7.02 6.26
C SER A 200 6.23 8.30 6.23
N THR A 201 4.93 8.23 6.02
CA THR A 201 4.06 9.41 6.11
C THR A 201 4.03 10.01 7.52
N ALA A 202 4.19 9.22 8.57
CA ALA A 202 4.40 9.76 9.93
C ALA A 202 5.68 10.59 10.00
N LYS A 203 6.79 10.08 9.44
CA LYS A 203 8.07 10.76 9.42
C LYS A 203 8.06 12.01 8.54
N GLY A 204 7.53 11.92 7.34
CA GLY A 204 7.50 13.00 6.36
C GLY A 204 6.48 14.09 6.74
N TYR A 205 5.23 13.70 6.99
CA TYR A 205 4.12 14.63 7.19
C TYR A 205 3.92 15.01 8.66
N LEU A 206 3.63 14.06 9.55
CA LEU A 206 3.27 14.41 10.94
C LEU A 206 4.40 15.10 11.70
N THR A 207 5.65 14.82 11.36
CA THR A 207 6.80 15.51 11.98
C THR A 207 6.77 17.02 11.73
N GLN A 208 6.29 17.46 10.54
CA GLN A 208 6.17 18.90 10.22
C GLN A 208 5.05 19.58 11.01
N ALA A 209 4.00 18.82 11.35
CA ALA A 209 2.83 19.33 12.06
C ALA A 209 2.91 19.19 13.59
N LYS A 210 3.95 18.53 14.14
CA LYS A 210 4.05 18.17 15.58
C LYS A 210 3.99 19.35 16.55
N HIS A 211 4.26 20.57 16.09
CA HIS A 211 4.26 21.80 16.92
C HIS A 211 2.94 22.59 16.78
N ARG A 212 2.01 22.14 15.98
CA ARG A 212 0.74 22.82 15.77
C ARG A 212 -0.22 22.53 16.92
N ASN A 213 -0.71 23.59 17.58
CA ASN A 213 -1.61 23.47 18.72
C ASN A 213 -3.02 22.99 18.33
N ASN A 214 -3.38 23.15 17.07
CA ASN A 214 -4.68 22.78 16.51
C ASN A 214 -4.71 21.34 15.93
N LEU A 215 -3.63 20.56 16.09
CA LEU A 215 -3.58 19.14 15.74
C LEU A 215 -3.43 18.27 16.98
N THR A 216 -4.44 17.47 17.26
CA THR A 216 -4.41 16.43 18.31
C THR A 216 -4.20 15.06 17.68
N VAL A 217 -3.16 14.34 18.09
CA VAL A 217 -2.89 12.97 17.62
C VAL A 217 -2.99 12.00 18.79
N LEU A 218 -3.98 11.11 18.73
CA LEU A 218 -4.21 10.07 19.72
C LEU A 218 -3.83 8.70 19.15
N THR A 219 -2.98 7.97 19.85
CA THR A 219 -2.56 6.61 19.49
C THR A 219 -3.10 5.60 20.49
N ARG A 220 -3.23 4.34 20.06
CA ARG A 220 -3.88 3.25 20.81
C ARG A 220 -5.36 3.55 21.08
N VAL A 221 -6.01 4.19 20.12
CA VAL A 221 -7.42 4.54 20.13
C VAL A 221 -8.09 3.91 18.91
N ALA A 222 -8.81 2.85 19.10
CA ALA A 222 -9.52 2.14 18.03
C ALA A 222 -10.90 2.72 17.82
N ALA A 223 -11.22 3.15 16.61
CA ALA A 223 -12.56 3.53 16.22
C ALA A 223 -13.44 2.27 16.10
N GLU A 224 -14.63 2.33 16.70
CA GLU A 224 -15.60 1.22 16.73
C GLU A 224 -16.84 1.51 15.88
N LYS A 225 -17.23 2.78 15.76
CA LYS A 225 -18.43 3.18 15.05
C LYS A 225 -18.41 4.66 14.69
N VAL A 226 -18.89 5.01 13.51
CA VAL A 226 -19.28 6.39 13.16
C VAL A 226 -20.62 6.71 13.81
N LEU A 227 -20.72 7.84 14.47
CA LEU A 227 -21.95 8.33 15.10
C LEU A 227 -22.75 9.12 14.07
N LEU A 228 -23.96 8.64 13.78
CA LEU A 228 -24.87 9.25 12.82
C LEU A 228 -26.06 9.91 13.52
N LYS A 229 -26.49 11.05 13.00
CA LYS A 229 -27.73 11.72 13.38
C LYS A 229 -28.38 12.33 12.14
N GLU A 230 -29.62 11.96 11.86
CA GLU A 230 -30.41 12.51 10.75
C GLU A 230 -29.68 12.47 9.41
N GLY A 231 -29.05 11.31 9.06
CA GLY A 231 -28.30 11.12 7.82
C GLY A 231 -26.94 11.83 7.75
N ARG A 232 -26.43 12.35 8.88
CA ARG A 232 -25.16 13.05 8.98
C ARG A 232 -24.21 12.37 9.96
N ALA A 233 -22.94 12.26 9.61
CA ALA A 233 -21.88 11.89 10.54
C ALA A 233 -21.58 13.06 11.49
N ILE A 234 -21.68 12.80 12.79
CA ILE A 234 -21.49 13.80 13.85
C ILE A 234 -20.29 13.51 14.75
N GLY A 235 -19.62 12.38 14.56
CA GLY A 235 -18.47 11.98 15.38
C GLY A 235 -18.18 10.50 15.28
N VAL A 236 -17.35 10.02 16.19
CA VAL A 236 -16.93 8.62 16.27
C VAL A 236 -16.97 8.11 17.70
N GLN A 237 -17.39 6.85 17.86
CA GLN A 237 -17.19 6.07 19.08
C GLN A 237 -15.86 5.33 18.97
N VAL A 238 -15.08 5.36 20.03
CA VAL A 238 -13.75 4.74 20.08
C VAL A 238 -13.57 3.95 21.36
N ARG A 239 -12.63 2.99 21.33
CA ARG A 239 -12.12 2.31 22.51
C ARG A 239 -10.71 2.79 22.83
N GLU A 240 -10.54 3.35 24.01
CA GLU A 240 -9.28 3.80 24.56
C GLU A 240 -9.03 3.13 25.91
N LYS A 241 -7.94 2.36 26.05
CA LYS A 241 -7.59 1.64 27.28
C LYS A 241 -8.76 0.80 27.86
N GLY A 242 -9.56 0.19 26.99
CA GLY A 242 -10.73 -0.60 27.36
C GLY A 242 -12.02 0.21 27.63
N VAL A 243 -11.94 1.55 27.67
CA VAL A 243 -13.10 2.43 27.91
C VAL A 243 -13.64 2.94 26.58
N VAL A 244 -14.96 2.98 26.46
CA VAL A 244 -15.66 3.55 25.32
C VAL A 244 -15.78 5.06 25.50
N ASN A 245 -15.23 5.81 24.55
CA ASN A 245 -15.27 7.27 24.49
C ASN A 245 -15.94 7.74 23.18
N ARG A 246 -16.36 9.00 23.12
CA ARG A 246 -16.96 9.62 21.94
C ARG A 246 -16.33 10.96 21.66
N TYR A 247 -15.96 11.17 20.39
CA TYR A 247 -15.46 12.45 19.88
C TYR A 247 -16.43 12.97 18.82
N PHE A 248 -16.68 14.28 18.81
CA PHE A 248 -17.67 14.91 17.94
C PHE A 248 -17.00 15.81 16.91
N ALA A 249 -17.43 15.69 15.64
CA ALA A 249 -17.00 16.53 14.53
C ALA A 249 -18.05 17.64 14.29
N LYS A 250 -17.58 18.87 14.06
CA LYS A 250 -18.41 20.00 13.63
C LYS A 250 -18.65 19.94 12.12
N SER A 251 -17.62 19.58 11.36
CA SER A 251 -17.64 19.55 9.90
C SER A 251 -17.73 18.14 9.33
N GLU A 252 -16.66 17.35 9.42
CA GLU A 252 -16.63 16.01 8.81
C GLU A 252 -15.88 14.97 9.67
N VAL A 253 -16.28 13.71 9.51
CA VAL A 253 -15.52 12.52 9.86
C VAL A 253 -14.90 11.96 8.59
N ILE A 254 -13.60 11.64 8.60
CA ILE A 254 -12.84 11.16 7.45
C ILE A 254 -12.23 9.81 7.80
N LEU A 255 -12.64 8.76 7.09
CA LEU A 255 -12.12 7.41 7.27
C LEU A 255 -10.85 7.24 6.44
N CYS A 256 -9.76 6.85 7.10
CA CYS A 256 -8.45 6.57 6.52
C CYS A 256 -7.92 5.21 7.02
N GLY A 257 -8.83 4.25 7.23
CA GLY A 257 -8.53 2.93 7.78
C GLY A 257 -7.88 1.96 6.77
N GLY A 258 -7.79 2.33 5.50
CA GLY A 258 -7.31 1.48 4.41
C GLY A 258 -8.38 0.49 3.91
N ALA A 259 -8.01 -0.30 2.90
CA ALA A 259 -8.93 -1.18 2.17
C ALA A 259 -9.65 -2.24 3.03
N ILE A 260 -9.19 -2.48 4.26
CA ILE A 260 -9.81 -3.45 5.16
C ILE A 260 -10.67 -2.74 6.23
N ASN A 261 -10.10 -1.78 6.95
CA ASN A 261 -10.78 -1.20 8.11
C ASN A 261 -11.81 -0.11 7.75
N SER A 262 -11.64 0.59 6.61
CA SER A 262 -12.64 1.60 6.20
C SER A 262 -13.99 0.96 5.85
N PRO A 263 -14.10 -0.06 4.98
CA PRO A 263 -15.37 -0.75 4.76
C PRO A 263 -15.89 -1.44 6.02
N GLN A 264 -15.03 -2.07 6.84
CA GLN A 264 -15.44 -2.68 8.10
C GLN A 264 -16.11 -1.65 9.03
N LEU A 265 -15.52 -0.46 9.19
CA LEU A 265 -16.07 0.58 10.05
C LEU A 265 -17.36 1.17 9.50
N LEU A 266 -17.50 1.29 8.17
CA LEU A 266 -18.78 1.67 7.54
C LEU A 266 -19.87 0.65 7.88
N MET A 267 -19.62 -0.64 7.66
CA MET A 267 -20.57 -1.72 7.94
C MET A 267 -20.95 -1.78 9.43
N LEU A 268 -19.99 -1.71 10.34
CA LEU A 268 -20.24 -1.64 11.79
C LEU A 268 -21.08 -0.40 12.19
N SER A 269 -21.05 0.64 11.36
CA SER A 269 -21.84 1.86 11.55
C SER A 269 -23.25 1.80 10.92
N GLY A 270 -23.59 0.68 10.27
CA GLY A 270 -24.86 0.49 9.59
C GLY A 270 -24.89 1.05 8.16
N ILE A 271 -23.71 1.27 7.54
CA ILE A 271 -23.56 1.75 6.17
C ILE A 271 -22.95 0.62 5.35
N GLY A 272 -23.71 -0.01 4.47
CA GLY A 272 -23.24 -1.15 3.69
C GLY A 272 -24.37 -1.99 3.09
N PRO A 273 -24.05 -3.20 2.59
CA PRO A 273 -25.03 -4.11 1.99
C PRO A 273 -26.11 -4.49 3.03
N ARG A 274 -27.37 -4.14 2.75
CA ARG A 274 -28.50 -4.36 3.66
C ARG A 274 -28.58 -5.79 4.17
N ALA A 275 -28.54 -6.76 3.28
CA ALA A 275 -28.71 -8.16 3.64
C ALA A 275 -27.64 -8.66 4.62
N GLU A 276 -26.39 -8.27 4.41
CA GLU A 276 -25.25 -8.61 5.29
C GLU A 276 -25.41 -7.94 6.66
N LEU A 277 -25.77 -6.65 6.69
CA LEU A 277 -25.95 -5.91 7.94
C LEU A 277 -27.08 -6.51 8.78
N GLU A 278 -28.22 -6.83 8.16
CA GLU A 278 -29.37 -7.46 8.83
C GLU A 278 -29.03 -8.86 9.35
N GLU A 279 -28.28 -9.67 8.59
CA GLU A 279 -27.78 -10.98 9.04
C GLU A 279 -26.93 -10.86 10.31
N LYS A 280 -26.09 -9.84 10.40
CA LYS A 280 -25.25 -9.59 11.60
C LYS A 280 -26.00 -8.83 12.71
N GLY A 281 -27.29 -8.56 12.55
CA GLY A 281 -28.10 -7.83 13.54
C GLY A 281 -27.74 -6.34 13.66
N ILE A 282 -27.18 -5.75 12.60
CA ILE A 282 -26.82 -4.33 12.54
C ILE A 282 -27.99 -3.57 11.91
N PHE A 283 -28.42 -2.50 12.58
CA PHE A 283 -29.45 -1.61 12.04
C PHE A 283 -28.93 -0.85 10.82
N VAL A 284 -29.62 -0.98 9.68
CA VAL A 284 -29.23 -0.33 8.42
C VAL A 284 -29.56 1.17 8.48
N GLN A 285 -28.52 1.99 8.47
CA GLN A 285 -28.60 3.45 8.38
C GLN A 285 -28.63 3.92 6.93
N GLN A 286 -27.82 3.28 6.09
CA GLN A 286 -27.71 3.54 4.66
C GLN A 286 -27.42 2.23 3.94
N ASP A 287 -28.32 1.85 3.04
CA ASP A 287 -28.06 0.73 2.12
C ASP A 287 -27.09 1.20 1.04
N LEU A 288 -25.90 0.59 1.03
CA LEU A 288 -24.80 0.97 0.12
C LEU A 288 -24.07 -0.31 -0.29
N PRO A 289 -24.57 -1.00 -1.34
CA PRO A 289 -24.16 -2.37 -1.67
C PRO A 289 -22.69 -2.52 -2.03
N GLY A 290 -22.02 -1.46 -2.50
CA GLY A 290 -20.61 -1.50 -2.87
C GLY A 290 -19.63 -1.56 -1.70
N VAL A 291 -20.06 -1.29 -0.47
CA VAL A 291 -19.16 -1.33 0.70
C VAL A 291 -18.63 -2.74 0.91
N GLY A 292 -17.31 -2.88 0.93
CA GLY A 292 -16.62 -4.16 1.07
C GLY A 292 -16.51 -4.96 -0.21
N GLN A 293 -17.15 -4.55 -1.30
CA GLN A 293 -17.07 -5.21 -2.61
C GLN A 293 -15.87 -4.73 -3.42
N ASN A 294 -15.58 -5.39 -4.55
CA ASN A 294 -14.53 -5.00 -5.48
C ASN A 294 -13.10 -5.04 -4.90
N LEU A 295 -12.86 -5.86 -3.87
CA LEU A 295 -11.51 -6.05 -3.36
C LEU A 295 -10.60 -6.55 -4.47
N GLN A 296 -9.49 -5.86 -4.67
CA GLN A 296 -8.43 -6.21 -5.59
C GLN A 296 -7.10 -6.17 -4.84
N ASP A 297 -6.21 -7.08 -5.20
CA ASP A 297 -4.84 -7.10 -4.66
C ASP A 297 -3.91 -7.74 -5.69
N HIS A 298 -2.66 -7.37 -5.66
CA HIS A 298 -1.63 -7.99 -6.48
C HIS A 298 -1.20 -9.32 -5.86
N LEU A 299 -1.49 -10.41 -6.57
CA LEU A 299 -0.95 -11.73 -6.24
C LEU A 299 0.49 -11.81 -6.71
N ASP A 300 1.32 -12.49 -5.94
CA ASP A 300 2.76 -12.59 -6.11
C ASP A 300 3.25 -14.03 -5.92
N ALA A 301 4.27 -14.42 -6.68
CA ALA A 301 5.01 -15.66 -6.47
C ALA A 301 6.51 -15.40 -6.61
N ILE A 302 7.34 -16.18 -5.91
CA ILE A 302 8.79 -15.96 -5.87
C ILE A 302 9.51 -17.09 -6.60
N VAL A 303 10.24 -16.76 -7.67
CA VAL A 303 11.24 -17.65 -8.27
C VAL A 303 12.55 -17.49 -7.53
N GLN A 304 13.07 -18.55 -6.89
CA GLN A 304 14.22 -18.46 -5.98
C GLN A 304 15.33 -19.44 -6.32
N TYR A 305 16.57 -18.96 -6.15
CA TYR A 305 17.80 -19.72 -6.34
C TYR A 305 18.71 -19.65 -5.11
N THR A 306 19.47 -20.72 -4.82
CA THR A 306 20.62 -20.63 -3.92
C THR A 306 21.75 -19.86 -4.60
N CYS A 307 22.65 -19.21 -3.81
CA CYS A 307 23.81 -18.48 -4.33
C CYS A 307 25.11 -19.22 -3.97
N LYS A 308 25.79 -19.79 -4.97
CA LYS A 308 27.06 -20.51 -4.76
C LYS A 308 28.24 -19.61 -4.39
N ALA A 309 28.18 -18.32 -4.77
CA ALA A 309 29.24 -17.34 -4.47
C ALA A 309 29.13 -16.76 -3.03
N ARG A 310 28.12 -17.16 -2.25
CA ARG A 310 27.86 -16.64 -0.91
C ARG A 310 27.69 -15.12 -0.83
N GLU A 311 27.07 -14.56 -1.85
CA GLU A 311 26.69 -13.15 -1.92
C GLU A 311 25.21 -12.95 -1.53
N GLY A 312 24.84 -11.72 -1.19
CA GLY A 312 23.47 -11.34 -0.77
C GLY A 312 23.28 -11.32 0.75
N TYR A 313 22.01 -11.17 1.15
CA TYR A 313 21.60 -11.01 2.55
C TYR A 313 21.19 -12.36 3.14
N ALA A 314 22.09 -12.98 3.87
CA ALA A 314 21.93 -14.36 4.30
C ALA A 314 21.81 -14.51 5.82
N VAL A 315 21.01 -15.48 6.26
CA VAL A 315 21.05 -15.98 7.63
C VAL A 315 22.08 -17.13 7.66
N ALA A 316 23.36 -16.80 7.89
CA ALA A 316 24.46 -17.74 7.89
C ALA A 316 25.58 -17.26 8.81
N LEU A 317 26.32 -18.20 9.43
CA LEU A 317 27.47 -17.85 10.29
C LEU A 317 28.54 -17.07 9.50
N GLY A 318 28.74 -17.39 8.22
CA GLY A 318 29.69 -16.70 7.35
C GLY A 318 29.31 -15.26 7.02
N ALA A 319 28.06 -14.86 7.22
CA ALA A 319 27.58 -13.49 7.01
C ALA A 319 27.81 -12.56 8.22
N LEU A 320 28.12 -13.12 9.40
CA LEU A 320 28.27 -12.34 10.63
C LEU A 320 29.28 -11.19 10.55
N PRO A 321 30.49 -11.34 9.96
CA PRO A 321 31.44 -10.24 9.82
C PRO A 321 30.89 -9.07 8.98
N SER A 322 30.12 -9.36 7.92
CA SER A 322 29.51 -8.31 7.08
C SER A 322 28.43 -7.53 7.84
N TYR A 323 27.64 -8.17 8.69
CA TYR A 323 26.65 -7.50 9.53
C TYR A 323 27.28 -6.66 10.64
N VAL A 324 28.40 -7.10 11.23
CA VAL A 324 29.17 -6.28 12.18
C VAL A 324 29.68 -4.99 11.51
N LYS A 325 30.27 -5.13 10.30
CA LYS A 325 30.68 -3.98 9.51
C LYS A 325 29.49 -3.09 9.15
N ALA A 326 28.38 -3.68 8.71
CA ALA A 326 27.15 -2.96 8.36
C ALA A 326 26.59 -2.16 9.54
N THR A 327 26.70 -2.68 10.77
CA THR A 327 26.28 -1.96 11.99
C THR A 327 27.08 -0.67 12.16
N ALA A 328 28.40 -0.73 12.00
CA ALA A 328 29.27 0.45 12.10
C ALA A 328 28.99 1.43 10.95
N ASP A 329 28.94 0.97 9.71
CA ASP A 329 28.68 1.81 8.53
C ASP A 329 27.33 2.53 8.64
N TYR A 330 26.30 1.83 9.14
CA TYR A 330 24.98 2.43 9.32
C TYR A 330 24.95 3.40 10.51
N ALA A 331 25.55 3.04 11.64
CA ALA A 331 25.56 3.90 12.83
C ALA A 331 26.24 5.25 12.56
N PHE A 332 27.38 5.26 11.86
CA PHE A 332 28.19 6.46 11.64
C PHE A 332 27.91 7.18 10.32
N ARG A 333 27.43 6.47 9.27
CA ARG A 333 27.34 7.01 7.91
C ARG A 333 25.96 6.86 7.27
N ARG A 334 25.04 6.11 7.90
CA ARG A 334 23.71 5.76 7.33
C ARG A 334 23.81 5.15 5.93
N LYS A 335 24.81 4.27 5.72
CA LYS A 335 25.12 3.56 4.45
C LYS A 335 25.30 2.07 4.71
N GLY A 336 25.49 1.31 3.63
CA GLY A 336 25.72 -0.14 3.67
C GLY A 336 24.42 -0.92 3.81
N ILE A 337 24.51 -2.21 4.10
CA ILE A 337 23.41 -3.19 4.08
C ILE A 337 22.17 -2.69 4.82
N PHE A 338 22.30 -2.05 5.97
CA PHE A 338 21.15 -1.61 6.76
C PHE A 338 20.41 -0.40 6.19
N SER A 339 20.97 0.25 5.15
CA SER A 339 20.25 1.25 4.35
C SER A 339 19.51 0.65 3.15
N SER A 340 19.68 -0.64 2.85
CA SER A 340 18.93 -1.35 1.81
C SER A 340 17.49 -1.61 2.26
N ASN A 341 16.56 -1.46 1.34
CA ASN A 341 15.16 -1.87 1.50
C ASN A 341 14.91 -3.33 1.14
N ILE A 342 15.94 -4.10 0.84
CA ILE A 342 15.96 -5.49 0.38
C ILE A 342 15.41 -5.64 -1.05
N ALA A 343 14.26 -5.08 -1.37
CA ALA A 343 13.69 -5.04 -2.72
C ALA A 343 14.34 -3.91 -3.54
N GLU A 344 15.62 -4.07 -3.87
CA GLU A 344 16.47 -3.00 -4.41
C GLU A 344 16.19 -2.70 -5.89
N ALA A 345 15.98 -3.75 -6.66
CA ALA A 345 15.79 -3.70 -8.09
C ALA A 345 14.48 -4.39 -8.49
N GLY A 346 14.08 -4.20 -9.71
CA GLY A 346 12.88 -4.82 -10.25
C GLY A 346 12.63 -4.37 -11.66
N GLY A 347 11.39 -4.35 -12.07
CA GLY A 347 11.03 -3.91 -13.40
C GLY A 347 9.58 -4.15 -13.71
N PHE A 348 9.22 -3.75 -14.89
CA PHE A 348 7.89 -3.92 -15.48
C PHE A 348 8.05 -4.53 -16.86
N VAL A 349 7.28 -5.57 -17.12
CA VAL A 349 7.32 -6.28 -18.42
C VAL A 349 5.92 -6.63 -18.86
N SER A 350 5.73 -6.80 -20.15
CA SER A 350 4.47 -7.19 -20.76
C SER A 350 4.41 -8.70 -20.92
N SER A 351 3.28 -9.31 -20.51
CA SER A 351 2.91 -10.66 -20.94
C SER A 351 2.37 -10.64 -22.36
N SER A 352 2.09 -11.81 -22.91
CA SER A 352 1.39 -11.93 -24.20
C SER A 352 -0.06 -11.43 -24.16
N LEU A 353 -0.63 -11.26 -22.96
CA LEU A 353 -1.99 -10.77 -22.73
C LEU A 353 -2.05 -9.26 -22.46
N ALA A 354 -0.91 -8.60 -22.35
CA ALA A 354 -0.83 -7.18 -22.04
C ALA A 354 -1.52 -6.33 -23.13
N THR A 355 -2.41 -5.43 -22.73
CA THR A 355 -3.18 -4.58 -23.66
C THR A 355 -2.89 -3.08 -23.51
N GLN A 356 -2.39 -2.66 -22.36
CA GLN A 356 -2.19 -1.24 -22.00
C GLN A 356 -0.81 -0.99 -21.39
N GLY A 357 0.22 -1.66 -21.89
CA GLY A 357 1.57 -1.61 -21.34
C GLY A 357 1.85 -2.75 -20.34
N PRO A 358 2.96 -2.71 -19.61
CA PRO A 358 3.40 -3.79 -18.74
C PRO A 358 2.34 -4.20 -17.72
N ASP A 359 2.07 -5.51 -17.66
CA ASP A 359 1.08 -6.12 -16.77
C ASP A 359 1.72 -7.04 -15.70
N ILE A 360 3.04 -7.15 -15.71
CA ILE A 360 3.83 -7.86 -14.71
C ILE A 360 4.83 -6.89 -14.06
N GLN A 361 4.89 -6.90 -12.73
CA GLN A 361 5.95 -6.21 -11.96
C GLN A 361 6.87 -7.24 -11.32
N PHE A 362 8.16 -6.96 -11.37
CA PHE A 362 9.19 -7.72 -10.67
C PHE A 362 9.75 -6.96 -9.47
N HIS A 363 10.02 -7.69 -8.35
CA HIS A 363 10.86 -7.19 -7.27
C HIS A 363 11.98 -8.19 -7.03
N PHE A 364 13.22 -7.76 -7.25
CA PHE A 364 14.40 -8.60 -7.03
C PHE A 364 14.90 -8.44 -5.59
N LEU A 365 15.09 -9.57 -4.92
CA LEU A 365 15.60 -9.65 -3.56
C LEU A 365 16.92 -10.43 -3.54
N PRO A 366 18.03 -9.86 -3.09
CA PRO A 366 19.30 -10.57 -2.91
C PRO A 366 19.29 -11.40 -1.60
N ALA A 367 18.22 -12.15 -1.36
CA ALA A 367 18.00 -12.97 -0.18
C ALA A 367 17.05 -14.13 -0.49
N ILE A 368 17.09 -15.20 0.31
CA ILE A 368 16.02 -16.20 0.36
C ILE A 368 14.92 -15.68 1.28
N LEU A 369 13.69 -15.66 0.80
CA LEU A 369 12.52 -15.23 1.57
C LEU A 369 11.48 -16.35 1.62
N ASN A 370 11.00 -16.67 2.82
CA ASN A 370 9.89 -17.59 3.04
C ASN A 370 8.85 -16.91 3.93
N ASP A 371 7.56 -17.06 3.56
CA ASP A 371 6.43 -16.62 4.36
C ASP A 371 6.62 -15.17 4.86
N HIS A 372 6.76 -14.22 3.93
CA HIS A 372 6.96 -12.79 4.23
C HIS A 372 8.10 -12.49 5.23
N GLY A 373 9.10 -13.37 5.33
CA GLY A 373 10.18 -13.26 6.30
C GLY A 373 9.83 -13.73 7.72
N ARG A 374 8.63 -14.26 7.97
CA ARG A 374 8.24 -14.84 9.27
C ARG A 374 9.01 -16.11 9.55
N GLN A 375 9.31 -16.91 8.52
CA GLN A 375 10.15 -18.09 8.63
C GLN A 375 11.59 -17.75 8.27
N LEU A 376 12.53 -18.24 9.10
CA LEU A 376 13.95 -18.08 8.82
C LEU A 376 14.36 -18.98 7.65
N ALA A 377 14.90 -18.39 6.61
CA ALA A 377 15.57 -19.09 5.54
C ALA A 377 17.08 -19.03 5.74
N PHE A 378 17.73 -20.19 5.86
CA PHE A 378 19.17 -20.29 6.07
C PHE A 378 19.91 -20.40 4.74
N GLY A 379 21.09 -19.79 4.68
CA GLY A 379 21.96 -19.86 3.51
C GLY A 379 21.95 -18.58 2.68
N TYR A 380 22.64 -18.64 1.55
CA TYR A 380 22.77 -17.56 0.59
C TYR A 380 21.91 -17.86 -0.64
N GLY A 381 21.20 -16.88 -1.13
CA GLY A 381 20.36 -16.98 -2.32
C GLY A 381 19.75 -15.65 -2.73
N TYR A 382 18.93 -15.71 -3.75
CA TYR A 382 18.21 -14.57 -4.28
C TYR A 382 16.88 -15.02 -4.89
N GLY A 383 15.98 -14.10 -5.03
CA GLY A 383 14.65 -14.36 -5.60
C GLY A 383 14.12 -13.20 -6.41
N LEU A 384 13.23 -13.53 -7.32
CA LEU A 384 12.48 -12.57 -8.12
C LEU A 384 10.99 -12.78 -7.87
N HIS A 385 10.36 -11.80 -7.26
CA HIS A 385 8.92 -11.74 -7.14
C HIS A 385 8.30 -11.45 -8.49
N VAL A 386 7.23 -12.15 -8.79
CA VAL A 386 6.43 -12.05 -10.01
C VAL A 386 5.02 -11.62 -9.60
N CYS A 387 4.61 -10.45 -10.00
CA CYS A 387 3.38 -9.82 -9.56
C CYS A 387 2.48 -9.51 -10.76
N CYS A 388 1.25 -10.06 -10.79
CA CYS A 388 0.22 -9.70 -11.76
C CYS A 388 -0.37 -8.33 -11.42
N LEU A 389 -0.25 -7.34 -12.32
CA LEU A 389 -0.64 -5.94 -12.05
C LEU A 389 -2.13 -5.65 -12.26
N TYR A 390 -2.79 -6.34 -13.16
CA TYR A 390 -4.19 -6.07 -13.51
C TYR A 390 -5.08 -7.31 -13.37
N PRO A 391 -5.17 -7.88 -12.15
CA PRO A 391 -5.95 -9.08 -11.93
C PRO A 391 -7.42 -8.86 -12.29
N LYS A 392 -8.05 -9.89 -12.87
CA LYS A 392 -9.49 -9.93 -13.14
C LYS A 392 -10.28 -10.51 -11.98
N SER A 393 -9.64 -11.31 -11.14
CA SER A 393 -10.24 -11.82 -9.90
C SER A 393 -10.69 -10.66 -9.00
N ARG A 394 -11.88 -10.82 -8.39
CA ARG A 394 -12.48 -9.84 -7.49
C ARG A 394 -12.88 -10.51 -6.19
N GLY A 395 -12.58 -9.84 -5.11
CA GLY A 395 -12.85 -10.31 -3.77
C GLY A 395 -13.74 -9.37 -2.95
N THR A 396 -13.85 -9.66 -1.67
CA THR A 396 -14.69 -8.93 -0.73
C THR A 396 -14.04 -8.74 0.63
N ILE A 397 -14.45 -7.68 1.31
CA ILE A 397 -14.30 -7.49 2.76
C ILE A 397 -15.71 -7.57 3.36
N SER A 398 -15.92 -8.47 4.31
CA SER A 398 -17.19 -8.63 4.99
C SER A 398 -17.02 -8.70 6.51
N LEU A 399 -18.14 -8.62 7.26
CA LEU A 399 -18.10 -8.70 8.71
C LEU A 399 -18.14 -10.15 9.19
N GLN A 400 -17.23 -10.52 10.08
CA GLN A 400 -17.31 -11.78 10.81
C GLN A 400 -18.48 -11.74 11.80
N SER A 401 -18.64 -10.63 12.51
CA SER A 401 -19.72 -10.36 13.47
C SER A 401 -20.00 -8.85 13.59
N ASN A 402 -20.96 -8.47 14.42
CA ASN A 402 -21.21 -7.07 14.78
C ASN A 402 -20.29 -6.52 15.88
N HIS A 403 -19.35 -7.32 16.37
CA HIS A 403 -18.42 -6.90 17.42
C HIS A 403 -17.19 -6.19 16.82
N PRO A 404 -16.88 -4.94 17.20
CA PRO A 404 -15.84 -4.14 16.55
C PRO A 404 -14.40 -4.63 16.80
N ALA A 405 -14.18 -5.56 17.73
CA ALA A 405 -12.88 -6.16 17.97
C ALA A 405 -12.59 -7.38 17.08
N ASP A 406 -13.62 -7.93 16.45
CA ASP A 406 -13.45 -9.05 15.54
C ASP A 406 -12.85 -8.55 14.22
N GLN A 407 -11.95 -9.36 13.63
CA GLN A 407 -11.37 -9.02 12.35
C GLN A 407 -12.40 -9.15 11.23
N ALA A 408 -12.26 -8.35 10.18
CA ALA A 408 -13.04 -8.54 8.96
C ALA A 408 -12.67 -9.87 8.30
N LEU A 409 -13.63 -10.47 7.61
CA LEU A 409 -13.36 -11.54 6.66
C LEU A 409 -12.76 -10.93 5.38
N ILE A 410 -11.60 -11.41 5.00
CA ILE A 410 -10.83 -10.90 3.86
C ILE A 410 -10.79 -12.01 2.82
N ASP A 411 -11.52 -11.86 1.74
CA ASP A 411 -11.54 -12.85 0.67
C ASP A 411 -11.14 -12.19 -0.67
N PRO A 412 -9.87 -12.23 -1.04
CA PRO A 412 -9.40 -11.68 -2.31
C PRO A 412 -9.79 -12.52 -3.52
N ASN A 413 -10.25 -13.76 -3.33
CA ASN A 413 -10.69 -14.66 -4.40
C ASN A 413 -9.62 -14.87 -5.49
N TYR A 414 -8.36 -15.08 -5.07
CA TYR A 414 -7.20 -15.22 -5.96
C TYR A 414 -7.32 -16.37 -6.95
N LEU A 415 -6.71 -16.19 -8.13
CA LEU A 415 -6.59 -17.16 -9.22
C LEU A 415 -7.94 -17.71 -9.77
N THR A 416 -9.06 -17.03 -9.51
CA THR A 416 -10.36 -17.44 -10.03
C THR A 416 -10.56 -17.08 -11.50
N ALA A 417 -9.86 -16.06 -11.99
CA ALA A 417 -9.83 -15.71 -13.41
C ALA A 417 -8.68 -16.43 -14.12
N GLU A 418 -8.97 -17.01 -15.27
CA GLU A 418 -7.99 -17.75 -16.07
C GLU A 418 -6.86 -16.82 -16.59
N GLU A 419 -7.20 -15.59 -16.92
CA GLU A 419 -6.23 -14.58 -17.37
C GLU A 419 -5.18 -14.31 -16.29
N ASP A 420 -5.57 -14.24 -15.02
CA ASP A 420 -4.64 -14.04 -13.91
C ASP A 420 -3.65 -15.21 -13.81
N GLN A 421 -4.13 -16.45 -13.99
CA GLN A 421 -3.30 -17.64 -14.00
C GLN A 421 -2.28 -17.60 -15.14
N GLN A 422 -2.72 -17.24 -16.34
CA GLN A 422 -1.87 -17.18 -17.54
C GLN A 422 -0.77 -16.10 -17.39
N VAL A 423 -1.12 -14.89 -16.95
CA VAL A 423 -0.14 -13.82 -16.70
C VAL A 423 0.91 -14.27 -15.68
N MET A 424 0.49 -14.92 -14.58
CA MET A 424 1.41 -15.39 -13.54
C MET A 424 2.32 -16.52 -14.05
N ILE A 425 1.80 -17.48 -14.85
CA ILE A 425 2.60 -18.56 -15.46
C ILE A 425 3.66 -17.96 -16.39
N GLU A 426 3.27 -17.03 -17.25
CA GLU A 426 4.20 -16.36 -18.17
C GLU A 426 5.25 -15.55 -17.41
N GLY A 427 4.84 -14.85 -16.37
CA GLY A 427 5.74 -14.10 -15.47
C GLY A 427 6.79 -14.99 -14.80
N VAL A 428 6.42 -16.19 -14.35
CA VAL A 428 7.38 -17.18 -13.80
C VAL A 428 8.40 -17.59 -14.87
N ARG A 429 7.98 -17.82 -16.13
CA ARG A 429 8.89 -18.15 -17.22
C ARG A 429 9.86 -17.01 -17.54
N ILE A 430 9.36 -15.78 -17.59
CA ILE A 430 10.20 -14.59 -17.81
C ILE A 430 11.20 -14.44 -16.65
N ALA A 431 10.76 -14.62 -15.42
CA ALA A 431 11.63 -14.57 -14.24
C ALA A 431 12.77 -15.61 -14.32
N ARG A 432 12.47 -16.85 -14.68
CA ARG A 432 13.49 -17.89 -14.90
C ARG A 432 14.48 -17.50 -15.98
N LYS A 433 14.01 -16.95 -17.11
CA LYS A 433 14.88 -16.47 -18.22
C LYS A 433 15.84 -15.39 -17.72
N LEU A 434 15.36 -14.42 -16.94
CA LEU A 434 16.17 -13.34 -16.37
C LEU A 434 17.22 -13.87 -15.39
N LEU A 435 16.81 -14.75 -14.47
CA LEU A 435 17.69 -15.31 -13.44
C LEU A 435 18.66 -16.37 -13.97
N SER A 436 18.48 -16.85 -15.21
CA SER A 436 19.40 -17.74 -15.94
C SER A 436 20.30 -17.03 -16.93
N ALA A 437 20.30 -15.69 -16.94
CA ALA A 437 21.19 -14.91 -17.79
C ALA A 437 22.66 -15.09 -17.39
N PRO A 438 23.64 -14.96 -18.32
CA PRO A 438 25.08 -15.11 -18.04
C PRO A 438 25.60 -14.23 -16.90
N ASP A 439 24.95 -13.10 -16.62
CA ASP A 439 25.27 -12.25 -15.48
C ASP A 439 25.16 -12.98 -14.13
N PHE A 440 24.36 -14.04 -14.06
CA PHE A 440 24.20 -14.88 -12.89
C PHE A 440 25.11 -16.10 -12.85
N ASP A 441 25.87 -16.45 -13.90
CA ASP A 441 26.67 -17.68 -13.99
C ASP A 441 27.58 -17.94 -12.78
N LYS A 442 28.20 -16.87 -12.26
CA LYS A 442 29.05 -16.98 -11.06
C LYS A 442 28.29 -17.10 -9.75
N PHE A 443 27.00 -16.77 -9.73
CA PHE A 443 26.15 -16.75 -8.54
C PHE A 443 25.20 -17.93 -8.47
N GLN A 444 24.66 -18.38 -9.63
CA GLN A 444 23.56 -19.32 -9.72
C GLN A 444 23.91 -20.68 -9.13
N GLY A 445 23.15 -21.05 -8.11
CA GLY A 445 23.13 -22.39 -7.54
C GLY A 445 21.92 -23.19 -8.04
N SER A 446 21.30 -23.96 -7.14
CA SER A 446 20.09 -24.72 -7.46
C SER A 446 18.85 -23.82 -7.40
N GLU A 447 17.90 -24.05 -8.31
CA GLU A 447 16.56 -23.48 -8.21
C GLU A 447 15.84 -24.10 -7.00
N LEU A 448 15.32 -23.24 -6.12
CA LEU A 448 14.56 -23.64 -4.94
C LEU A 448 13.06 -23.66 -5.24
N TYR A 449 12.58 -22.65 -5.96
CA TYR A 449 11.18 -22.47 -6.35
C TYR A 449 11.11 -21.85 -7.73
N PRO A 450 10.14 -22.31 -8.58
CA PRO A 450 9.24 -23.45 -8.37
C PRO A 450 9.93 -24.83 -8.33
N GLY A 451 11.18 -24.96 -8.73
CA GLY A 451 11.91 -26.23 -8.87
C GLY A 451 12.04 -26.64 -10.34
N VAL A 452 13.13 -27.34 -10.65
CA VAL A 452 13.48 -27.72 -12.02
C VAL A 452 12.46 -28.67 -12.67
N GLU A 453 11.62 -29.31 -11.89
CA GLU A 453 10.55 -30.21 -12.33
C GLU A 453 9.32 -29.46 -12.88
N ALA A 454 9.05 -28.23 -12.41
CA ALA A 454 7.88 -27.48 -12.87
C ALA A 454 8.15 -26.78 -14.20
N GLN A 455 7.80 -27.43 -15.32
CA GLN A 455 8.06 -26.97 -16.69
C GLN A 455 6.82 -26.66 -17.49
N THR A 456 5.73 -27.43 -17.28
CA THR A 456 4.45 -27.21 -17.99
C THR A 456 3.63 -26.10 -17.34
N ASP A 457 2.60 -25.61 -18.02
CA ASP A 457 1.67 -24.62 -17.46
C ASP A 457 0.97 -25.15 -16.21
N GLU A 458 0.58 -26.41 -16.23
CA GLU A 458 -0.08 -27.09 -15.12
C GLU A 458 0.84 -27.19 -13.89
N GLU A 459 2.11 -27.55 -14.08
CA GLU A 459 3.09 -27.66 -12.98
C GLU A 459 3.44 -26.28 -12.39
N ILE A 460 3.53 -25.25 -13.23
CA ILE A 460 3.73 -23.87 -12.76
C ILE A 460 2.48 -23.38 -12.03
N LEU A 461 1.28 -23.66 -12.54
CA LEU A 461 0.03 -23.30 -11.86
C LEU A 461 -0.10 -23.99 -10.51
N GLU A 462 0.33 -25.25 -10.41
CA GLU A 462 0.39 -25.98 -9.15
C GLU A 462 1.30 -25.28 -8.13
N PHE A 463 2.50 -24.89 -8.55
CA PHE A 463 3.39 -24.08 -7.72
C PHE A 463 2.73 -22.76 -7.29
N LEU A 464 2.01 -22.06 -8.18
CA LEU A 464 1.30 -20.83 -7.83
C LEU A 464 0.23 -21.08 -6.77
N ARG A 465 -0.57 -22.13 -6.90
CA ARG A 465 -1.59 -22.52 -5.91
C ARG A 465 -0.99 -22.84 -4.54
N GLU A 466 0.16 -23.51 -4.52
CA GLU A 466 0.86 -23.88 -3.28
C GLU A 466 1.61 -22.70 -2.63
N ARG A 467 2.13 -21.75 -3.40
CA ARG A 467 3.16 -20.82 -2.92
C ARG A 467 2.86 -19.35 -3.12
N ALA A 468 1.97 -18.97 -4.04
CA ALA A 468 1.68 -17.56 -4.25
C ALA A 468 1.10 -16.92 -2.99
N GLU A 469 1.40 -15.64 -2.79
CA GLU A 469 1.06 -14.84 -1.63
C GLU A 469 0.67 -13.41 -2.08
N THR A 470 0.19 -12.58 -1.16
CA THR A 470 -0.03 -11.15 -1.44
C THR A 470 1.29 -10.39 -1.54
N ILE A 471 1.35 -9.36 -2.41
CA ILE A 471 2.42 -8.35 -2.34
C ILE A 471 1.93 -7.04 -1.69
N TYR A 472 0.84 -7.13 -0.92
CA TYR A 472 0.40 -6.12 0.04
C TYR A 472 -0.29 -4.88 -0.54
N HIS A 473 -0.99 -5.00 -1.67
CA HIS A 473 -1.60 -3.87 -2.38
C HIS A 473 -3.14 -3.87 -2.43
N PRO A 474 -3.87 -4.23 -1.33
CA PRO A 474 -5.33 -4.26 -1.37
C PRO A 474 -5.93 -2.87 -1.58
N ILE A 475 -6.94 -2.82 -2.50
CA ILE A 475 -7.66 -1.60 -2.86
C ILE A 475 -9.15 -1.91 -3.13
N GLY A 476 -9.92 -0.88 -3.42
CA GLY A 476 -11.18 -0.96 -4.18
C GLY A 476 -12.45 -1.16 -3.36
N THR A 477 -12.35 -1.42 -2.07
CA THR A 477 -13.46 -1.84 -1.19
C THR A 477 -14.43 -0.73 -0.76
N CYS A 478 -14.15 0.50 -1.15
CA CYS A 478 -15.03 1.68 -1.03
C CYS A 478 -14.89 2.53 -2.30
N LYS A 479 -14.94 1.88 -3.50
CA LYS A 479 -14.57 2.52 -4.76
C LYS A 479 -15.31 3.82 -5.02
N MET A 480 -14.61 4.79 -5.61
CA MET A 480 -15.23 5.99 -6.15
C MET A 480 -15.84 5.69 -7.53
N GLY A 481 -16.84 6.49 -7.90
CA GLY A 481 -17.46 6.36 -9.22
C GLY A 481 -18.50 7.43 -9.49
N SER A 482 -19.08 7.40 -10.69
CA SER A 482 -20.14 8.32 -11.14
C SER A 482 -21.46 8.06 -10.41
N ASN A 483 -22.39 9.00 -10.48
CA ASN A 483 -23.70 8.85 -9.83
C ASN A 483 -24.52 7.65 -10.37
N ASP A 484 -24.24 7.20 -11.57
CA ASP A 484 -24.94 6.09 -12.22
C ASP A 484 -24.36 4.71 -11.81
N ASP A 485 -23.21 4.68 -11.15
CA ASP A 485 -22.62 3.45 -10.63
C ASP A 485 -23.18 3.11 -9.24
N GLU A 486 -24.14 2.19 -9.19
CA GLU A 486 -24.76 1.73 -7.94
C GLU A 486 -23.77 1.10 -6.95
N MET A 487 -22.63 0.59 -7.45
CA MET A 487 -21.59 -0.01 -6.64
C MET A 487 -20.54 0.99 -6.15
N ALA A 488 -20.61 2.27 -6.53
CA ALA A 488 -19.73 3.27 -6.00
C ALA A 488 -20.12 3.67 -4.57
N VAL A 489 -19.17 3.59 -3.66
CA VAL A 489 -19.34 3.92 -2.23
C VAL A 489 -19.16 5.41 -1.99
N VAL A 490 -18.22 6.02 -2.69
CA VAL A 490 -17.97 7.46 -2.62
C VAL A 490 -18.09 8.11 -4.00
N ASP A 491 -18.39 9.41 -4.00
CA ASP A 491 -18.33 10.22 -5.21
C ASP A 491 -16.88 10.62 -5.57
N THR A 492 -16.69 11.33 -6.68
CA THR A 492 -15.37 11.79 -7.14
C THR A 492 -14.70 12.82 -6.21
N GLN A 493 -15.42 13.33 -5.21
CA GLN A 493 -14.87 14.13 -4.12
C GLN A 493 -14.67 13.32 -2.84
N LEU A 494 -14.77 11.99 -2.93
CA LEU A 494 -14.56 11.02 -1.86
C LEU A 494 -15.59 11.14 -0.69
N ARG A 495 -16.77 11.72 -0.94
CA ARG A 495 -17.87 11.79 0.02
C ARG A 495 -18.67 10.49 -0.02
N VAL A 496 -18.96 9.92 1.15
CA VAL A 496 -19.80 8.71 1.26
C VAL A 496 -21.22 9.02 0.81
N ARG A 497 -21.74 8.24 -0.12
CA ARG A 497 -23.06 8.43 -0.69
C ARG A 497 -24.16 8.25 0.35
N GLY A 498 -25.12 9.14 0.35
CA GLY A 498 -26.26 9.12 1.28
C GLY A 498 -25.97 9.59 2.69
N ILE A 499 -24.72 9.87 3.07
CA ILE A 499 -24.34 10.33 4.41
C ILE A 499 -23.59 11.66 4.34
N ALA A 500 -24.18 12.71 4.87
CA ALA A 500 -23.52 14.01 4.94
C ALA A 500 -22.39 14.02 5.98
N GLY A 501 -21.33 14.79 5.72
CA GLY A 501 -20.20 14.96 6.65
C GLY A 501 -19.36 13.71 6.88
N LEU A 502 -19.33 12.78 5.91
CA LEU A 502 -18.51 11.57 5.94
C LEU A 502 -17.74 11.40 4.63
N ARG A 503 -16.44 11.14 4.72
CA ARG A 503 -15.59 10.77 3.59
C ARG A 503 -14.80 9.50 3.88
N VAL A 504 -14.39 8.83 2.80
CA VAL A 504 -13.33 7.81 2.84
C VAL A 504 -12.17 8.33 2.00
N VAL A 505 -10.97 8.32 2.58
CA VAL A 505 -9.75 8.82 1.92
C VAL A 505 -8.61 7.86 2.21
N ASP A 506 -8.49 6.82 1.42
CA ASP A 506 -7.39 5.83 1.45
C ASP A 506 -7.43 4.96 0.18
N ALA A 507 -6.66 3.87 0.17
CA ALA A 507 -6.59 2.98 -0.99
C ALA A 507 -7.94 2.29 -1.32
N SER A 508 -8.90 2.22 -0.39
CA SER A 508 -10.20 1.60 -0.65
C SER A 508 -11.03 2.33 -1.73
N VAL A 509 -10.73 3.62 -1.97
CA VAL A 509 -11.49 4.42 -2.95
C VAL A 509 -11.07 4.23 -4.39
N MET A 510 -9.92 3.60 -4.65
CA MET A 510 -9.45 3.32 -6.02
C MET A 510 -10.46 2.41 -6.72
N PRO A 511 -10.94 2.76 -7.95
CA PRO A 511 -11.89 1.92 -8.68
C PRO A 511 -11.27 0.59 -9.13
N SER A 512 -10.03 0.66 -9.62
CA SER A 512 -9.21 -0.48 -10.03
C SER A 512 -7.75 -0.30 -9.62
N LEU A 513 -6.99 -1.40 -9.61
CA LEU A 513 -5.56 -1.37 -9.32
C LEU A 513 -4.81 -0.53 -10.35
N ILE A 514 -3.83 0.18 -9.85
CA ILE A 514 -2.79 0.82 -10.67
C ILE A 514 -1.63 -0.17 -10.90
N GLY A 515 -0.91 0.00 -11.98
CA GLY A 515 0.24 -0.86 -12.29
C GLY A 515 1.42 -0.61 -11.37
N GLY A 516 1.34 -1.03 -10.10
CA GLY A 516 2.46 -0.95 -9.16
C GLY A 516 2.09 -0.76 -7.69
N ASN A 517 3.05 -0.31 -6.90
CA ASN A 517 2.92 -0.16 -5.45
C ASN A 517 1.93 0.96 -5.07
N THR A 518 1.02 0.71 -4.16
CA THR A 518 -0.15 1.56 -3.89
C THR A 518 0.09 2.69 -2.87
N ASN A 519 1.30 2.83 -2.28
CA ASN A 519 1.54 3.84 -1.25
C ASN A 519 1.57 5.27 -1.80
N ALA A 520 2.32 5.53 -2.87
CA ALA A 520 2.38 6.87 -3.47
C ALA A 520 1.02 7.33 -4.01
N PRO A 521 0.23 6.48 -4.72
CA PRO A 521 -1.15 6.81 -5.08
C PRO A 521 -2.05 7.13 -3.88
N THR A 522 -1.93 6.40 -2.77
CA THR A 522 -2.69 6.69 -1.55
C THR A 522 -2.34 8.06 -0.97
N VAL A 523 -1.07 8.44 -0.99
CA VAL A 523 -0.60 9.78 -0.58
C VAL A 523 -1.15 10.84 -1.52
N MET A 524 -1.12 10.62 -2.83
CA MET A 524 -1.68 11.51 -3.86
C MET A 524 -3.19 11.73 -3.65
N ILE A 525 -3.95 10.66 -3.42
CA ILE A 525 -5.39 10.72 -3.13
C ILE A 525 -5.65 11.62 -1.91
N ALA A 526 -4.86 11.48 -0.85
CA ALA A 526 -5.01 12.29 0.35
C ALA A 526 -4.61 13.76 0.14
N GLU A 527 -3.59 14.04 -0.65
CA GLU A 527 -3.21 15.40 -1.04
C GLU A 527 -4.34 16.11 -1.81
N ARG A 528 -4.97 15.39 -2.74
CA ARG A 528 -6.11 15.91 -3.49
C ARG A 528 -7.34 16.07 -2.61
N ALA A 529 -7.65 15.08 -1.78
CA ALA A 529 -8.76 15.15 -0.83
C ALA A 529 -8.65 16.34 0.13
N ALA A 530 -7.44 16.68 0.57
CA ALA A 530 -7.20 17.86 1.41
C ALA A 530 -7.66 19.15 0.73
N GLU A 531 -7.47 19.26 -0.58
CA GLU A 531 -7.94 20.41 -1.37
C GLU A 531 -9.46 20.46 -1.47
N PHE A 532 -10.12 19.32 -1.76
CA PHE A 532 -11.58 19.24 -1.77
C PHE A 532 -12.20 19.62 -0.41
N ILE A 533 -11.59 19.18 0.69
CA ILE A 533 -12.07 19.47 2.04
C ILE A 533 -11.92 20.96 2.36
N LYS A 534 -10.77 21.55 2.03
CA LYS A 534 -10.51 23.00 2.21
C LYS A 534 -11.51 23.86 1.40
N ALA A 535 -11.69 23.55 0.12
CA ALA A 535 -12.65 24.25 -0.74
C ALA A 535 -14.08 24.15 -0.20
N THR A 536 -14.50 22.98 0.26
CA THR A 536 -15.82 22.77 0.89
C THR A 536 -15.99 23.64 2.14
N HIS A 537 -14.95 23.73 2.98
CA HIS A 537 -14.97 24.55 4.19
C HIS A 537 -15.10 26.04 3.90
N GLU A 538 -14.44 26.51 2.86
CA GLU A 538 -14.43 27.92 2.45
C GLU A 538 -15.67 28.31 1.63
N GLY A 539 -16.57 27.36 1.35
CA GLY A 539 -17.76 27.58 0.52
C GLY A 539 -17.44 27.87 -0.95
N GLN A 540 -16.23 27.50 -1.39
CA GLN A 540 -15.78 27.67 -2.76
C GLN A 540 -16.28 26.51 -3.63
N PRO A 541 -16.61 26.74 -4.92
CA PRO A 541 -16.84 25.65 -5.85
C PRO A 541 -15.56 24.83 -5.97
N VAL A 542 -15.68 23.51 -5.75
CA VAL A 542 -14.56 22.60 -5.98
C VAL A 542 -14.30 22.55 -7.47
N SER A 543 -13.19 23.13 -7.90
CA SER A 543 -12.74 23.03 -9.29
C SER A 543 -12.21 21.61 -9.53
N LEU A 544 -12.83 20.89 -10.45
CA LEU A 544 -12.26 19.66 -11.03
C LEU A 544 -11.24 19.99 -12.12
N ALA A 545 -11.05 21.30 -12.41
CA ALA A 545 -10.13 21.79 -13.42
C ALA A 545 -8.65 21.66 -12.99
N LYS A 546 -7.79 21.51 -14.00
CA LYS A 546 -6.32 21.39 -13.88
C LYS A 546 -5.78 22.40 -12.88
N ALA A 547 -5.00 21.90 -11.90
CA ALA A 547 -4.21 22.78 -11.05
C ALA A 547 -3.25 23.58 -11.94
N GLU A 548 -3.40 24.89 -11.98
CA GLU A 548 -2.45 25.75 -12.67
C GLU A 548 -1.07 25.54 -12.05
N SER A 549 -0.10 25.28 -12.93
CA SER A 549 1.30 25.11 -12.56
C SER A 549 1.82 26.38 -11.90
N ALA A 550 2.00 26.34 -10.56
CA ALA A 550 2.72 27.37 -9.83
C ALA A 550 4.16 26.95 -9.60
#